data_aec3ad9067062803de97ece8477e7176
#
_entry.id   aec3ad9067062803de97ece8477e7176
#
_cell.length_a   1.000
_cell.length_b   1.000
_cell.length_c   1.000
_cell.angle_alpha   90.00
_cell.angle_beta   90.00
_cell.angle_gamma   90.00
#
_symmetry.space_group_name_H-M   'P 1'
#
loop_
_entity.id
_entity.type
_entity.pdbx_description
1 polymer ?
#
loop_
_entity_poly.entity_id
_entity_poly.type
_entity_poly.pdbx_seq_one_letter_code
_entity_poly.pdbx_strand_id
1 'polypeptide(L)'
;MNVVLCVLLWAKPGQNDALVAYEDEVLKFVPDHSGVVLERVRSEGRGDDPLEVQLIDFPSRAHLEGFMSDSRRLSLAPYRDAAVKRTEVIEVRQESGQD
;
A
#
# COMPACT_ATOMS: atom_id res chain seq x y z
N MET A 1 -19.10 -7.24 1.01
CA MET A 1 -18.87 -5.81 1.30
C MET A 1 -17.40 -5.49 1.08
N ASN A 2 -17.16 -4.48 0.28
CA ASN A 2 -15.78 -4.13 -0.05
C ASN A 2 -15.08 -3.46 1.11
N VAL A 3 -13.77 -3.65 1.16
CA VAL A 3 -12.90 -3.00 2.13
C VAL A 3 -11.93 -2.14 1.34
N VAL A 4 -11.98 -0.83 1.56
CA VAL A 4 -11.10 0.10 0.87
C VAL A 4 -10.10 0.65 1.86
N LEU A 5 -8.82 0.56 1.51
CA LEU A 5 -7.73 1.01 2.37
C LEU A 5 -7.06 2.22 1.75
N CYS A 6 -6.74 3.20 2.60
CA CYS A 6 -5.81 4.27 2.27
C CYS A 6 -4.50 3.95 2.98
N VAL A 7 -3.44 3.74 2.20
CA VAL A 7 -2.13 3.33 2.72
C VAL A 7 -1.18 4.50 2.55
N LEU A 8 -0.54 4.90 3.65
CA LEU A 8 0.43 5.98 3.63
C LEU A 8 1.79 5.41 4.03
N LEU A 9 2.82 5.72 3.25
CA LEU A 9 4.12 5.11 3.41
C LEU A 9 5.21 6.17 3.48
N TRP A 10 6.05 6.06 4.51
CA TRP A 10 7.21 6.94 4.72
C TRP A 10 8.49 6.14 4.50
N ALA A 11 9.41 6.69 3.73
CA ALA A 11 10.69 6.03 3.45
C ALA A 11 11.72 6.37 4.53
N LYS A 12 12.62 5.43 4.79
CA LYS A 12 13.81 5.73 5.58
C LYS A 12 14.68 6.72 4.82
N PRO A 13 15.51 7.50 5.52
CA PRO A 13 16.36 8.50 4.84
C PRO A 13 17.17 7.86 3.72
N GLY A 14 17.14 8.47 2.55
CA GLY A 14 17.87 8.00 1.38
C GLY A 14 17.29 6.77 0.71
N GLN A 15 16.10 6.29 1.14
CA GLN A 15 15.55 5.05 0.63
C GLN A 15 14.27 5.24 -0.18
N ASN A 16 14.07 6.43 -0.76
CA ASN A 16 12.87 6.68 -1.54
C ASN A 16 12.72 5.69 -2.71
N ASP A 17 13.81 5.49 -3.46
CA ASP A 17 13.76 4.59 -4.61
C ASP A 17 13.54 3.14 -4.17
N ALA A 18 14.12 2.75 -3.03
CA ALA A 18 13.95 1.40 -2.52
C ALA A 18 12.51 1.15 -2.07
N LEU A 19 11.86 2.17 -1.48
CA LEU A 19 10.45 2.03 -1.10
C LEU A 19 9.59 1.85 -2.35
N VAL A 20 9.82 2.64 -3.38
CA VAL A 20 9.05 2.53 -4.62
C VAL A 20 9.24 1.15 -5.24
N ALA A 21 10.48 0.65 -5.28
CA ALA A 21 10.76 -0.66 -5.84
C ALA A 21 10.08 -1.77 -5.04
N TYR A 22 10.09 -1.67 -3.72
CA TYR A 22 9.41 -2.65 -2.87
C TYR A 22 7.91 -2.64 -3.14
N GLU A 23 7.28 -1.45 -3.22
CA GLU A 23 5.85 -1.36 -3.47
C GLU A 23 5.51 -1.84 -4.88
N ASP A 24 6.37 -1.60 -5.87
CA ASP A 24 6.17 -2.15 -7.20
C ASP A 24 6.02 -3.67 -7.17
N GLU A 25 6.81 -4.35 -6.32
CA GLU A 25 6.74 -5.80 -6.23
C GLU A 25 5.52 -6.27 -5.44
N VAL A 26 5.28 -5.65 -4.28
CA VAL A 26 4.20 -6.07 -3.39
C VAL A 26 2.83 -5.87 -4.04
N LEU A 27 2.63 -4.77 -4.72
CA LEU A 27 1.32 -4.47 -5.30
C LEU A 27 0.96 -5.41 -6.46
N LYS A 28 1.94 -6.13 -7.02
CA LYS A 28 1.65 -7.14 -8.04
C LYS A 28 0.77 -8.27 -7.50
N PHE A 29 0.78 -8.50 -6.19
CA PHE A 29 0.02 -9.59 -5.61
C PHE A 29 -1.42 -9.18 -5.27
N VAL A 30 -1.76 -7.90 -5.33
CA VAL A 30 -3.10 -7.43 -5.01
C VAL A 30 -4.17 -8.07 -5.89
N PRO A 31 -3.99 -8.13 -7.24
CA PRO A 31 -5.01 -8.75 -8.09
C PRO A 31 -5.19 -10.24 -7.83
N ASP A 32 -4.16 -10.93 -7.33
CA ASP A 32 -4.27 -12.36 -7.02
C ASP A 32 -5.24 -12.61 -5.87
N HIS A 33 -5.55 -11.58 -5.09
CA HIS A 33 -6.53 -11.65 -4.01
C HIS A 33 -7.78 -10.84 -4.37
N SER A 34 -8.04 -10.69 -5.66
CA SER A 34 -9.21 -9.99 -6.20
C SER A 34 -9.24 -8.51 -5.84
N GLY A 35 -8.11 -7.96 -5.43
CA GLY A 35 -8.02 -6.55 -5.11
C GLY A 35 -7.72 -5.68 -6.32
N VAL A 36 -7.97 -4.39 -6.17
CA VAL A 36 -7.71 -3.41 -7.21
C VAL A 36 -6.99 -2.23 -6.58
N VAL A 37 -5.86 -1.83 -7.15
CA VAL A 37 -5.20 -0.59 -6.76
C VAL A 37 -5.93 0.54 -7.49
N LEU A 38 -6.73 1.29 -6.73
CA LEU A 38 -7.55 2.36 -7.31
C LEU A 38 -6.70 3.58 -7.66
N GLU A 39 -5.77 3.92 -6.77
CA GLU A 39 -4.90 5.07 -6.95
C GLU A 39 -3.55 4.77 -6.31
N ARG A 40 -2.51 5.32 -6.91
CA ARG A 40 -1.16 5.26 -6.36
C ARG A 40 -0.50 6.59 -6.72
N VAL A 41 -0.19 7.40 -5.71
CA VAL A 41 0.38 8.72 -5.92
C VAL A 41 1.61 8.89 -5.07
N ARG A 42 2.50 9.75 -5.50
CA ARG A 42 3.75 10.02 -4.80
C ARG A 42 3.91 11.50 -4.56
N SER A 43 4.46 11.83 -3.40
CA SER A 43 4.81 13.21 -3.07
C SER A 43 6.31 13.41 -3.27
N GLU A 44 6.77 14.61 -2.94
CA GLU A 44 8.21 14.88 -2.91
C GLU A 44 8.84 14.38 -1.62
N GLY A 45 8.05 13.91 -0.66
CA GLY A 45 8.56 13.41 0.61
C GLY A 45 9.16 14.50 1.49
N ARG A 46 8.62 15.72 1.42
CA ARG A 46 9.16 16.84 2.18
C ARG A 46 8.63 16.84 3.60
N GLY A 47 9.50 17.18 4.55
CA GLY A 47 9.11 17.26 5.96
C GLY A 47 8.55 15.92 6.42
N ASP A 48 7.35 15.95 6.99
CA ASP A 48 6.70 14.75 7.49
C ASP A 48 5.70 14.16 6.52
N ASP A 49 5.73 14.56 5.24
CA ASP A 49 4.79 14.02 4.26
C ASP A 49 5.12 12.56 3.96
N PRO A 50 4.10 11.71 3.78
CA PRO A 50 4.36 10.38 3.28
C PRO A 50 4.91 10.46 1.86
N LEU A 51 5.79 9.55 1.50
CA LEU A 51 6.33 9.49 0.14
C LEU A 51 5.29 9.00 -0.85
N GLU A 52 4.52 7.99 -0.45
CA GLU A 52 3.54 7.37 -1.33
C GLU A 52 2.22 7.20 -0.60
N VAL A 53 1.13 7.38 -1.33
CA VAL A 53 -0.23 7.16 -0.82
C VAL A 53 -0.95 6.28 -1.83
N GLN A 54 -1.67 5.26 -1.33
CA GLN A 54 -2.38 4.31 -2.18
C GLN A 54 -3.81 4.16 -1.70
N LEU A 55 -4.72 3.92 -2.65
CA LEU A 55 -6.07 3.45 -2.34
C LEU A 55 -6.21 2.06 -2.94
N ILE A 56 -6.58 1.09 -2.12
CA ILE A 56 -6.69 -0.31 -2.55
C ILE A 56 -8.03 -0.84 -2.11
N ASP A 57 -8.74 -1.49 -3.05
CA ASP A 57 -10.08 -2.03 -2.81
C ASP A 57 -10.00 -3.55 -2.84
N PHE A 58 -10.48 -4.20 -1.78
CA PHE A 58 -10.64 -5.65 -1.73
C PHE A 58 -12.12 -5.99 -1.62
N PRO A 59 -12.58 -7.10 -2.24
CA PRO A 59 -14.01 -7.46 -2.20
C PRO A 59 -14.52 -7.78 -0.80
N SER A 60 -13.63 -8.23 0.09
CA SER A 60 -14.02 -8.59 1.45
C SER A 60 -12.80 -8.54 2.34
N ARG A 61 -13.04 -8.58 3.65
CA ARG A 61 -11.96 -8.65 4.62
C ARG A 61 -11.15 -9.93 4.47
N ALA A 62 -11.79 -11.03 4.09
CA ALA A 62 -11.07 -12.28 3.87
C ALA A 62 -10.05 -12.16 2.74
N HIS A 63 -10.40 -11.44 1.66
CA HIS A 63 -9.47 -11.21 0.56
C HIS A 63 -8.29 -10.34 1.01
N LEU A 64 -8.58 -9.30 1.82
CA LEU A 64 -7.52 -8.48 2.38
C LEU A 64 -6.58 -9.32 3.24
N GLU A 65 -7.13 -10.15 4.12
CA GLU A 65 -6.33 -11.00 4.99
C GLU A 65 -5.48 -11.98 4.18
N GLY A 66 -6.03 -12.51 3.09
CA GLY A 66 -5.26 -13.36 2.19
C GLY A 66 -4.07 -12.65 1.59
N PHE A 67 -4.26 -11.39 1.17
CA PHE A 67 -3.14 -10.58 0.67
C PHE A 67 -2.10 -10.34 1.77
N MET A 68 -2.56 -9.96 2.96
CA MET A 68 -1.64 -9.64 4.06
C MET A 68 -0.81 -10.85 4.47
N SER A 69 -1.36 -12.07 4.37
CA SER A 69 -0.65 -13.28 4.75
C SER A 69 -0.02 -14.03 3.57
N ASP A 70 -0.06 -13.46 2.37
CA ASP A 70 0.53 -14.07 1.18
C ASP A 70 2.03 -14.29 1.41
N SER A 71 2.51 -15.53 1.26
CA SER A 71 3.90 -15.87 1.55
C SER A 71 4.88 -15.12 0.65
N ARG A 72 4.47 -14.80 -0.59
CA ARG A 72 5.32 -14.04 -1.51
C ARG A 72 5.52 -12.63 -0.97
N ARG A 73 4.44 -12.02 -0.43
CA ARG A 73 4.52 -10.69 0.18
C ARG A 73 5.39 -10.74 1.43
N LEU A 74 5.18 -11.74 2.28
CA LEU A 74 5.95 -11.87 3.51
C LEU A 74 7.43 -12.12 3.25
N SER A 75 7.77 -12.80 2.16
CA SER A 75 9.17 -13.06 1.83
C SER A 75 9.92 -11.78 1.44
N LEU A 76 9.22 -10.70 1.15
CA LEU A 76 9.84 -9.42 0.82
C LEU A 76 10.10 -8.56 2.06
N ALA A 77 9.86 -9.09 3.26
CA ALA A 77 10.06 -8.33 4.51
C ALA A 77 11.44 -7.69 4.64
N PRO A 78 12.54 -8.34 4.25
CA PRO A 78 13.85 -7.66 4.34
C PRO A 78 13.92 -6.37 3.52
N TYR A 79 13.29 -6.36 2.34
CA TYR A 79 13.26 -5.15 1.51
C TYR A 79 12.38 -4.08 2.13
N ARG A 80 11.25 -4.48 2.70
CA ARG A 80 10.39 -3.55 3.42
C ARG A 80 11.12 -2.93 4.60
N ASP A 81 11.79 -3.76 5.39
CA ASP A 81 12.49 -3.28 6.59
C ASP A 81 13.62 -2.33 6.24
N ALA A 82 14.26 -2.52 5.10
CA ALA A 82 15.35 -1.63 4.67
C ALA A 82 14.85 -0.29 4.14
N ALA A 83 13.63 -0.24 3.61
CA ALA A 83 13.15 0.92 2.87
C ALA A 83 12.06 1.72 3.59
N VAL A 84 11.19 1.06 4.35
CA VAL A 84 10.00 1.69 4.89
C VAL A 84 10.22 2.08 6.34
N LYS A 85 10.11 3.38 6.62
CA LYS A 85 10.24 3.90 7.96
C LYS A 85 8.94 3.70 8.75
N ARG A 86 7.82 3.92 8.07
CA ARG A 86 6.52 3.87 8.73
C ARG A 86 5.44 3.62 7.70
N THR A 87 4.42 2.88 8.08
CA THR A 87 3.23 2.65 7.28
C THR A 87 2.02 2.96 8.12
N GLU A 88 1.07 3.70 7.56
CA GLU A 88 -0.24 3.87 8.18
C GLU A 88 -1.29 3.37 7.22
N VAL A 89 -2.25 2.62 7.75
CA VAL A 89 -3.34 2.08 6.95
C VAL A 89 -4.63 2.55 7.58
N ILE A 90 -5.46 3.21 6.79
CA ILE A 90 -6.74 3.73 7.23
C ILE A 90 -7.82 3.07 6.39
N GLU A 91 -8.79 2.46 7.05
CA GLU A 91 -9.93 1.94 6.32
C GLU A 91 -10.85 3.11 6.00
N VAL A 92 -11.18 3.29 4.74
CA VAL A 92 -11.92 4.45 4.28
C VAL A 92 -13.14 4.02 3.48
N ARG A 93 -14.03 4.96 3.23
CA ARG A 93 -15.14 4.74 2.33
C ARG A 93 -14.97 5.69 1.16
N GLN A 94 -15.05 5.14 -0.04
CA GLN A 94 -14.93 5.93 -1.24
C GLN A 94 -16.26 6.66 -1.44
N GLU A 95 -16.23 7.99 -1.44
CA GLU A 95 -17.44 8.76 -1.64
C GLU A 95 -17.66 8.94 -3.12
N SER A 96 -18.93 8.99 -3.50
CA SER A 96 -19.28 9.23 -4.86
C SER A 96 -19.03 10.69 -5.17
N GLY A 97 -18.47 10.97 -6.30
CA GLY A 97 -18.09 12.33 -6.63
C GLY A 97 -19.22 13.17 -7.11
N GLN A 98 -20.51 12.73 -7.01
CA GLN A 98 -21.49 13.49 -7.47
C GLN A 98 -22.07 14.30 -6.48
N ASP A 99 -22.48 15.08 -6.45
CA ASP A 99 -23.02 15.86 -5.48
C ASP A 99 -23.37 17.13 -5.90
#